data_54085f47ac025a41d41bef54f778fbfc
#
_entry.id   54085f47ac025a41d41bef54f778fbfc
#
_cell.length_a   1.000
_cell.length_b   1.000
_cell.length_c   1.000
_cell.angle_alpha   90.00
_cell.angle_beta   90.00
_cell.angle_gamma   90.00
#
_symmetry.space_group_name_H-M   'P 1'
#
loop_
_entity.id
_entity.type
_entity.pdbx_description
1 polymer ?
#
loop_
_entity_poly.entity_id
_entity_poly.type
_entity_poly.pdbx_seq_one_letter_code
_entity_poly.pdbx_strand_id
1 'polypeptide(L)'
;TGVGVRLYYCGSESCTPNHSFGPAIRSHYLIHFIRSGKGIYLRQGMEYSLKQGDAFLILPGETTKYMADSEDPWDYTWIAFDGAGAEPLLASCGFSNNNPVFHSDDDTKGSMLIRQAEIFESHFHDQRLNFLEILGHFYLLFSCMHTDTPSTGSMIPENACILETNCKNASSAQRLYFHQATEYLKHNFSYPVKIEQLARYVGVSRSYLYKTFITCSGKSIQQYLLRLRLREACSLLAETERSITDIAYSCGFTDSPSFCRQFRKAYGQTPLQFRTGMCANK
;
A
#
# COMPACT_ATOMS: atom_id res chain seq x y z
N THR A 1 -12.54 -9.65 -13.84
CA THR A 1 -13.40 -10.08 -12.72
C THR A 1 -12.54 -10.33 -11.51
N GLY A 2 -12.24 -9.31 -10.72
CA GLY A 2 -11.41 -9.46 -9.55
C GLY A 2 -12.12 -8.88 -8.35
N VAL A 3 -13.11 -9.60 -7.83
CA VAL A 3 -13.52 -9.52 -6.43
C VAL A 3 -12.34 -10.10 -5.65
N GLY A 4 -11.30 -9.31 -5.41
CA GLY A 4 -10.10 -9.86 -4.84
C GLY A 4 -9.33 -8.83 -4.04
N VAL A 5 -8.54 -9.35 -3.12
CA VAL A 5 -7.47 -8.63 -2.44
C VAL A 5 -6.22 -8.70 -3.32
N ARG A 6 -5.47 -7.62 -3.40
CA ARG A 6 -4.16 -7.53 -4.02
C ARG A 6 -3.11 -7.37 -2.94
N LEU A 7 -2.13 -8.25 -2.95
CA LEU A 7 -1.00 -8.21 -2.04
C LEU A 7 0.15 -7.43 -2.67
N TYR A 8 0.77 -6.52 -1.93
CA TYR A 8 1.84 -5.66 -2.44
C TYR A 8 3.21 -6.06 -1.92
N TYR A 9 3.35 -6.10 -0.61
CA TYR A 9 4.59 -6.48 0.07
C TYR A 9 4.28 -6.99 1.48
N CYS A 10 5.22 -7.75 2.00
CA CYS A 10 5.23 -8.26 3.36
C CYS A 10 6.65 -8.14 3.91
N GLY A 11 6.77 -8.00 5.20
CA GLY A 11 8.06 -7.98 5.88
C GLY A 11 7.90 -8.05 7.38
N SER A 12 9.03 -8.09 8.07
CA SER A 12 9.10 -8.11 9.53
C SER A 12 10.24 -7.24 10.03
N GLU A 13 10.15 -6.81 11.26
CA GLU A 13 11.18 -6.03 11.94
C GLU A 13 11.19 -6.31 13.43
N SER A 14 12.39 -6.60 13.96
CA SER A 14 12.66 -6.61 15.39
C SER A 14 13.13 -5.21 15.78
N CYS A 15 12.26 -4.47 16.45
CA CYS A 15 12.52 -3.08 16.77
C CYS A 15 13.51 -2.91 17.93
N THR A 16 14.32 -1.87 17.88
CA THR A 16 15.08 -1.39 19.03
C THR A 16 14.20 -0.55 19.97
N PRO A 17 14.58 -0.38 21.26
CA PRO A 17 13.85 0.47 22.18
C PRO A 17 13.55 1.87 21.61
N ASN A 18 12.30 2.32 21.77
CA ASN A 18 11.81 3.61 21.26
C ASN A 18 11.89 3.76 19.73
N HIS A 19 12.14 2.68 18.98
CA HIS A 19 12.08 2.74 17.52
C HIS A 19 10.71 3.26 17.08
N SER A 20 10.68 4.30 16.26
CA SER A 20 9.43 4.92 15.83
C SER A 20 9.38 5.09 14.32
N PHE A 21 8.21 4.88 13.76
CA PHE A 21 7.93 5.12 12.36
C PHE A 21 6.79 6.13 12.20
N GLY A 22 6.97 7.07 11.31
CA GLY A 22 6.01 8.12 11.03
C GLY A 22 6.35 9.46 11.69
N PRO A 23 5.54 10.51 11.50
CA PRO A 23 4.24 10.50 10.80
C PRO A 23 4.37 10.12 9.32
N ALA A 24 3.53 9.20 8.84
CA ALA A 24 3.53 8.76 7.44
C ALA A 24 2.11 8.53 6.93
N ILE A 25 1.92 8.69 5.61
CA ILE A 25 0.66 8.42 4.91
C ILE A 25 0.91 7.26 3.94
N ARG A 26 -0.03 6.32 3.87
CA ARG A 26 -0.03 5.20 2.94
C ARG A 26 -1.21 5.32 1.97
N SER A 27 -1.03 4.83 0.74
CA SER A 27 -2.10 4.80 -0.27
C SER A 27 -2.86 3.46 -0.32
N HIS A 28 -2.54 2.53 0.57
CA HIS A 28 -3.07 1.19 0.66
C HIS A 28 -3.24 0.78 2.13
N TYR A 29 -3.96 -0.30 2.38
CA TYR A 29 -4.05 -0.89 3.71
C TYR A 29 -2.70 -1.49 4.10
N LEU A 30 -2.29 -1.25 5.35
CA LEU A 30 -1.10 -1.86 5.94
C LEU A 30 -1.48 -2.38 7.32
N ILE A 31 -1.42 -3.68 7.50
CA ILE A 31 -1.70 -4.32 8.79
C ILE A 31 -0.42 -4.83 9.41
N HIS A 32 -0.26 -4.63 10.72
CA HIS A 32 0.87 -5.12 11.51
C HIS A 32 0.37 -6.14 12.51
N PHE A 33 1.10 -7.23 12.66
CA PHE A 33 0.86 -8.31 13.62
C PHE A 33 2.02 -8.34 14.61
N ILE A 34 1.75 -8.16 15.90
CA ILE A 34 2.80 -8.08 16.94
C ILE A 34 3.17 -9.48 17.38
N ARG A 35 4.40 -9.91 17.08
CA ARG A 35 4.90 -11.25 17.37
C ARG A 35 5.41 -11.38 18.81
N SER A 36 6.01 -10.32 19.34
CA SER A 36 6.48 -10.23 20.72
C SER A 36 6.61 -8.79 21.16
N GLY A 37 6.77 -8.54 22.45
CA GLY A 37 6.92 -7.20 23.00
C GLY A 37 5.66 -6.36 22.95
N LYS A 38 5.81 -5.05 23.09
CA LYS A 38 4.73 -4.07 23.15
C LYS A 38 5.13 -2.73 22.53
N GLY A 39 4.14 -1.87 22.29
CA GLY A 39 4.33 -0.53 21.77
C GLY A 39 3.03 0.25 21.67
N ILE A 40 3.11 1.42 21.07
CA ILE A 40 1.97 2.31 20.90
C ILE A 40 1.74 2.66 19.42
N TYR A 41 0.47 2.70 19.03
CA TYR A 41 0.01 3.15 17.74
C TYR A 41 -0.80 4.44 17.91
N LEU A 42 -0.41 5.48 17.18
CA LEU A 42 -0.98 6.83 17.25
C LEU A 42 -1.72 7.16 15.94
N ARG A 43 -2.99 7.46 16.04
CA ARG A 43 -3.86 7.77 14.91
C ARG A 43 -4.91 8.81 15.32
N GLN A 44 -5.04 9.90 14.57
CA GLN A 44 -6.04 10.95 14.78
C GLN A 44 -6.09 11.49 16.22
N GLY A 45 -4.92 11.59 16.89
CA GLY A 45 -4.82 12.02 18.29
C GLY A 45 -5.19 10.95 19.32
N MET A 46 -5.58 9.76 18.89
CA MET A 46 -5.84 8.61 19.75
C MET A 46 -4.57 7.75 19.86
N GLU A 47 -4.35 7.21 21.05
CA GLU A 47 -3.25 6.31 21.37
C GLU A 47 -3.80 4.91 21.69
N TYR A 48 -3.22 3.90 21.04
CA TYR A 48 -3.58 2.50 21.22
C TYR A 48 -2.34 1.75 21.72
N SER A 49 -2.40 1.25 22.95
CA SER A 49 -1.39 0.37 23.52
C SER A 49 -1.59 -1.04 23.02
N LEU A 50 -0.55 -1.64 22.46
CA LEU A 50 -0.60 -2.94 21.79
C LEU A 50 0.52 -3.83 22.31
N LYS A 51 0.27 -5.14 22.33
CA LYS A 51 1.18 -6.17 22.82
C LYS A 51 1.19 -7.41 21.93
N GLN A 52 2.00 -8.35 22.26
CA GLN A 52 2.06 -9.66 21.60
C GLN A 52 0.67 -10.26 21.37
N GLY A 53 0.39 -10.71 20.15
CA GLY A 53 -0.88 -11.28 19.72
C GLY A 53 -1.88 -10.25 19.19
N ASP A 54 -1.64 -8.96 19.38
CA ASP A 54 -2.47 -7.90 18.84
C ASP A 54 -2.10 -7.58 17.38
N ALA A 55 -3.00 -6.87 16.69
CA ALA A 55 -2.73 -6.32 15.38
C ALA A 55 -3.27 -4.89 15.25
N PHE A 56 -2.65 -4.07 14.40
CA PHE A 56 -3.15 -2.75 14.06
C PHE A 56 -3.16 -2.50 12.56
N LEU A 57 -4.17 -1.76 12.13
CA LEU A 57 -4.46 -1.45 10.74
C LEU A 57 -4.18 0.03 10.47
N ILE A 58 -3.41 0.29 9.44
CA ILE A 58 -3.24 1.62 8.85
C ILE A 58 -4.12 1.70 7.61
N LEU A 59 -5.05 2.66 7.61
CA LEU A 59 -5.97 2.89 6.50
C LEU A 59 -5.33 3.77 5.41
N PRO A 60 -5.75 3.61 4.16
CA PRO A 60 -5.30 4.49 3.07
C PRO A 60 -5.60 5.96 3.36
N GLY A 61 -4.62 6.83 3.08
CA GLY A 61 -4.78 8.29 3.19
C GLY A 61 -4.63 8.87 4.60
N GLU A 62 -4.45 8.05 5.63
CA GLU A 62 -4.32 8.52 7.00
C GLU A 62 -2.88 8.77 7.43
N THR A 63 -2.68 9.82 8.24
CA THR A 63 -1.41 10.09 8.91
C THR A 63 -1.34 9.29 10.20
N THR A 64 -0.38 8.41 10.30
CA THR A 64 -0.18 7.54 11.46
C THR A 64 1.27 7.57 11.95
N LYS A 65 1.45 7.28 13.22
CA LYS A 65 2.76 7.07 13.85
C LYS A 65 2.67 5.88 14.78
N TYR A 66 3.71 5.09 14.90
CA TYR A 66 3.81 4.02 15.90
C TYR A 66 5.22 3.93 16.46
N MET A 67 5.33 3.42 17.69
CA MET A 67 6.59 3.42 18.43
C MET A 67 6.68 2.18 19.32
N ALA A 68 7.83 1.53 19.29
CA ALA A 68 8.17 0.40 20.17
C ALA A 68 8.37 0.90 21.61
N ASP A 69 8.06 0.04 22.58
CA ASP A 69 8.30 0.29 24.00
C ASP A 69 9.80 0.45 24.29
N SER A 70 10.12 1.14 25.37
CA SER A 70 11.50 1.41 25.77
C SER A 70 12.19 0.24 26.47
N GLU A 71 11.44 -0.66 27.08
CA GLU A 71 11.96 -1.79 27.88
C GLU A 71 11.68 -3.15 27.21
N ASP A 72 10.52 -3.25 26.51
CA ASP A 72 10.05 -4.46 25.84
C ASP A 72 9.60 -4.13 24.42
N PRO A 73 10.56 -3.72 23.54
CA PRO A 73 10.25 -3.29 22.19
C PRO A 73 9.65 -4.44 21.38
N TRP A 74 8.62 -4.12 20.61
CA TRP A 74 7.95 -5.11 19.79
C TRP A 74 8.77 -5.61 18.61
N ASP A 75 8.46 -6.83 18.23
CA ASP A 75 8.78 -7.46 16.96
C ASP A 75 7.45 -7.66 16.21
N TYR A 76 7.39 -7.25 14.94
CA TYR A 76 6.15 -7.35 14.16
C TYR A 76 6.39 -7.80 12.72
N THR A 77 5.35 -8.40 12.14
CA THR A 77 5.22 -8.64 10.71
C THR A 77 4.18 -7.67 10.15
N TRP A 78 4.38 -7.14 8.94
CA TRP A 78 3.39 -6.33 8.25
C TRP A 78 3.04 -6.88 6.88
N ILE A 79 1.81 -6.60 6.45
CA ILE A 79 1.30 -6.96 5.13
C ILE A 79 0.63 -5.74 4.51
N ALA A 80 1.04 -5.39 3.29
CA ALA A 80 0.43 -4.34 2.49
C ALA A 80 -0.48 -4.95 1.43
N PHE A 81 -1.72 -4.47 1.36
CA PHE A 81 -2.70 -4.98 0.43
C PHE A 81 -3.76 -3.93 0.08
N ASP A 82 -4.56 -4.22 -0.95
CA ASP A 82 -5.68 -3.39 -1.39
C ASP A 82 -6.67 -4.24 -2.20
N GLY A 83 -7.70 -3.62 -2.75
CA GLY A 83 -8.68 -4.24 -3.63
C GLY A 83 -10.10 -4.18 -3.09
N ALA A 84 -11.08 -4.45 -3.94
CA ALA A 84 -12.49 -4.37 -3.57
C ALA A 84 -12.89 -5.35 -2.47
N GLY A 85 -12.12 -6.43 -2.26
CA GLY A 85 -12.32 -7.39 -1.18
C GLY A 85 -11.65 -7.00 0.15
N ALA A 86 -10.83 -5.93 0.19
CA ALA A 86 -10.08 -5.58 1.39
C ALA A 86 -11.01 -5.07 2.52
N GLU A 87 -11.88 -4.12 2.23
CA GLU A 87 -12.78 -3.53 3.23
C GLU A 87 -13.76 -4.56 3.82
N PRO A 88 -14.47 -5.38 3.03
CA PRO A 88 -15.31 -6.47 3.58
C PRO A 88 -14.52 -7.47 4.42
N LEU A 89 -13.31 -7.83 4.02
CA LEU A 89 -12.46 -8.72 4.79
C LEU A 89 -12.07 -8.12 6.13
N LEU A 90 -11.62 -6.87 6.15
CA LEU A 90 -11.27 -6.15 7.37
C LEU A 90 -12.46 -5.98 8.30
N ALA A 91 -13.64 -5.66 7.75
CA ALA A 91 -14.87 -5.56 8.52
C ALA A 91 -15.26 -6.91 9.18
N SER A 92 -15.05 -8.04 8.49
CA SER A 92 -15.30 -9.37 9.07
C SER A 92 -14.36 -9.74 10.22
N CYS A 93 -13.23 -9.04 10.33
CA CYS A 93 -12.28 -9.16 11.44
C CYS A 93 -12.47 -8.09 12.51
N GLY A 94 -13.54 -7.30 12.44
CA GLY A 94 -13.86 -6.25 13.42
C GLY A 94 -13.12 -4.92 13.22
N PHE A 95 -12.33 -4.77 12.15
CA PHE A 95 -11.70 -3.50 11.82
C PHE A 95 -12.70 -2.51 11.21
N SER A 96 -12.59 -1.25 11.60
CA SER A 96 -13.36 -0.14 11.04
C SER A 96 -12.58 1.16 11.17
N ASN A 97 -13.14 2.25 10.63
CA ASN A 97 -12.58 3.59 10.85
C ASN A 97 -12.49 3.98 12.34
N ASN A 98 -13.36 3.46 13.17
CA ASN A 98 -13.37 3.75 14.61
C ASN A 98 -12.64 2.68 15.45
N ASN A 99 -12.33 1.54 14.85
CA ASN A 99 -11.63 0.44 15.51
C ASN A 99 -10.48 -0.06 14.60
N PRO A 100 -9.30 0.57 14.66
CA PRO A 100 -8.16 0.21 13.82
C PRO A 100 -7.28 -0.87 14.45
N VAL A 101 -7.67 -1.45 15.57
CA VAL A 101 -6.88 -2.42 16.33
C VAL A 101 -7.66 -3.71 16.56
N PHE A 102 -6.93 -4.80 16.60
CA PHE A 102 -7.42 -6.10 17.05
C PHE A 102 -6.66 -6.47 18.31
N HIS A 103 -7.38 -6.74 19.38
CA HIS A 103 -6.82 -7.28 20.62
C HIS A 103 -7.12 -8.77 20.71
N SER A 104 -6.11 -9.56 20.97
CA SER A 104 -6.31 -10.97 21.27
C SER A 104 -6.79 -11.13 22.72
N ASP A 105 -8.04 -11.50 22.88
CA ASP A 105 -8.63 -11.76 24.20
C ASP A 105 -8.18 -13.10 24.81
N ASP A 106 -7.52 -13.94 24.02
CA ASP A 106 -7.10 -15.29 24.39
C ASP A 106 -5.68 -15.56 23.85
N ASP A 107 -4.80 -16.00 24.74
CA ASP A 107 -3.41 -16.37 24.42
C ASP A 107 -3.35 -17.41 23.29
N THR A 108 -4.33 -18.28 23.17
CA THR A 108 -4.42 -19.28 22.11
C THR A 108 -4.66 -18.63 20.75
N LYS A 109 -5.60 -17.69 20.66
CA LYS A 109 -5.87 -16.93 19.43
C LYS A 109 -4.69 -16.06 19.03
N GLY A 110 -4.08 -15.38 20.00
CA GLY A 110 -2.87 -14.59 19.77
C GLY A 110 -1.71 -15.44 19.24
N SER A 111 -1.47 -16.59 19.82
CA SER A 111 -0.43 -17.53 19.37
C SER A 111 -0.72 -18.09 17.96
N MET A 112 -1.99 -18.38 17.64
CA MET A 112 -2.39 -18.80 16.28
C MET A 112 -2.17 -17.68 15.27
N LEU A 113 -2.54 -16.45 15.60
CA LEU A 113 -2.36 -15.28 14.73
C LEU A 113 -0.88 -15.05 14.41
N ILE A 114 -0.01 -15.09 15.44
CA ILE A 114 1.44 -14.96 15.28
C ILE A 114 1.97 -16.03 14.33
N ARG A 115 1.63 -17.29 14.62
CA ARG A 115 2.08 -18.43 13.80
C ARG A 115 1.64 -18.31 12.35
N GLN A 116 0.40 -17.87 12.08
CA GLN A 116 -0.10 -17.67 10.72
C GLN A 116 0.58 -16.49 10.04
N ALA A 117 0.93 -15.42 10.75
CA ALA A 117 1.68 -14.29 10.22
C ALA A 117 3.11 -14.71 9.79
N GLU A 118 3.79 -15.52 10.58
CA GLU A 118 5.11 -16.08 10.25
C GLU A 118 5.06 -17.02 9.06
N ILE A 119 4.05 -17.91 9.00
CA ILE A 119 3.83 -18.80 7.86
C ILE A 119 3.58 -17.97 6.60
N PHE A 120 2.70 -16.96 6.68
CA PHE A 120 2.42 -16.08 5.53
C PHE A 120 3.68 -15.37 5.05
N GLU A 121 4.47 -14.78 5.94
CA GLU A 121 5.70 -14.08 5.58
C GLU A 121 6.68 -15.02 4.87
N SER A 122 6.90 -16.22 5.40
CA SER A 122 7.80 -17.20 4.80
C SER A 122 7.33 -17.64 3.41
N HIS A 123 6.02 -17.82 3.21
CA HIS A 123 5.44 -18.22 1.94
C HIS A 123 5.40 -17.06 0.94
N PHE A 124 5.19 -15.83 1.40
CA PHE A 124 5.19 -14.65 0.54
C PHE A 124 6.54 -14.44 -0.16
N HIS A 125 7.63 -14.81 0.49
CA HIS A 125 8.98 -14.73 -0.06
C HIS A 125 9.44 -16.00 -0.79
N ASP A 126 8.67 -17.09 -0.73
CA ASP A 126 9.02 -18.34 -1.41
C ASP A 126 8.65 -18.28 -2.90
N GLN A 127 9.66 -18.17 -3.75
CA GLN A 127 9.50 -18.11 -5.20
C GLN A 127 8.93 -19.39 -5.85
N ARG A 128 8.81 -20.49 -5.09
CA ARG A 128 8.26 -21.78 -5.56
C ARG A 128 6.73 -21.81 -5.49
N LEU A 129 6.13 -20.95 -4.67
CA LEU A 129 4.69 -20.91 -4.48
C LEU A 129 4.01 -20.05 -5.55
N ASN A 130 2.84 -20.48 -5.97
CA ASN A 130 2.02 -19.70 -6.87
C ASN A 130 1.18 -18.67 -6.08
N PHE A 131 0.65 -17.68 -6.81
CA PHE A 131 -0.13 -16.61 -6.21
C PHE A 131 -1.37 -17.08 -5.43
N LEU A 132 -2.01 -18.16 -5.86
CA LEU A 132 -3.20 -18.69 -5.18
C LEU A 132 -2.85 -19.34 -3.84
N GLU A 133 -1.69 -19.98 -3.74
CA GLU A 133 -1.19 -20.52 -2.45
C GLU A 133 -0.91 -19.40 -1.47
N ILE A 134 -0.22 -18.34 -1.90
CA ILE A 134 0.05 -17.14 -1.09
C ILE A 134 -1.28 -16.50 -0.65
N LEU A 135 -2.23 -16.35 -1.57
CA LEU A 135 -3.54 -15.79 -1.25
C LEU A 135 -4.33 -16.68 -0.28
N GLY A 136 -4.20 -18.00 -0.39
CA GLY A 136 -4.76 -18.95 0.57
C GLY A 136 -4.24 -18.73 1.99
N HIS A 137 -2.92 -18.58 2.15
CA HIS A 137 -2.30 -18.26 3.44
C HIS A 137 -2.71 -16.89 3.97
N PHE A 138 -2.91 -15.90 3.09
CA PHE A 138 -3.44 -14.60 3.47
C PHE A 138 -4.84 -14.73 4.10
N TYR A 139 -5.77 -15.46 3.48
CA TYR A 139 -7.11 -15.65 4.04
C TYR A 139 -7.09 -16.51 5.32
N LEU A 140 -6.23 -17.51 5.43
CA LEU A 140 -6.04 -18.28 6.66
C LEU A 140 -5.58 -17.40 7.81
N LEU A 141 -4.66 -16.46 7.56
CA LEU A 141 -4.23 -15.49 8.56
C LEU A 141 -5.41 -14.62 9.06
N PHE A 142 -6.20 -14.08 8.15
CA PHE A 142 -7.36 -13.26 8.52
C PHE A 142 -8.46 -14.08 9.21
N SER A 143 -8.58 -15.37 8.92
CA SER A 143 -9.55 -16.24 9.61
C SER A 143 -9.28 -16.37 11.12
N CYS A 144 -8.03 -16.17 11.57
CA CYS A 144 -7.69 -16.16 12.99
C CYS A 144 -8.28 -14.95 13.76
N MET A 145 -8.59 -13.87 13.03
CA MET A 145 -9.18 -12.64 13.60
C MET A 145 -10.70 -12.57 13.39
N HIS A 146 -11.29 -13.53 12.67
CA HIS A 146 -12.72 -13.49 12.35
C HIS A 146 -13.57 -13.45 13.62
N THR A 147 -14.52 -12.53 13.66
CA THR A 147 -15.50 -12.41 14.73
C THR A 147 -16.83 -12.97 14.24
N ASP A 148 -17.43 -13.91 15.02
CA ASP A 148 -18.74 -14.52 14.70
C ASP A 148 -19.91 -13.53 14.83
N THR A 149 -19.77 -12.32 14.33
CA THR A 149 -20.90 -11.43 14.13
C THR A 149 -21.65 -11.89 12.89
N PRO A 150 -22.95 -12.19 12.96
CA PRO A 150 -23.71 -12.61 11.80
C PRO A 150 -23.74 -11.47 10.77
N SER A 151 -22.90 -11.57 9.76
CA SER A 151 -22.94 -10.66 8.63
C SER A 151 -24.17 -10.98 7.81
N THR A 152 -25.23 -10.24 8.03
CA THR A 152 -26.39 -10.17 7.12
C THR A 152 -25.93 -9.50 5.83
N GLY A 153 -25.83 -10.31 4.78
CA GLY A 153 -25.78 -9.77 3.44
C GLY A 153 -24.64 -10.31 2.58
N SER A 154 -24.93 -11.37 1.86
CA SER A 154 -24.26 -11.68 0.60
C SER A 154 -24.39 -10.47 -0.32
N MET A 155 -23.30 -9.76 -0.55
CA MET A 155 -23.23 -8.82 -1.67
C MET A 155 -21.91 -9.00 -2.39
N ILE A 156 -22.01 -9.65 -3.54
CA ILE A 156 -20.99 -9.59 -4.59
C ILE A 156 -21.26 -8.26 -5.33
N PRO A 157 -20.40 -7.27 -5.29
CA PRO A 157 -20.57 -6.10 -6.15
C PRO A 157 -20.15 -6.48 -7.58
N GLU A 158 -21.10 -6.54 -8.49
CA GLU A 158 -20.83 -6.41 -9.92
C GLU A 158 -20.36 -4.97 -10.16
N ASN A 159 -19.08 -4.77 -10.39
CA ASN A 159 -18.50 -3.74 -11.26
C ASN A 159 -16.98 -3.64 -11.03
N ALA A 160 -16.25 -4.59 -11.60
CA ALA A 160 -14.82 -4.43 -11.80
C ALA A 160 -14.60 -3.52 -13.01
N CYS A 161 -14.17 -2.28 -12.75
CA CYS A 161 -13.75 -1.34 -13.77
C CYS A 161 -12.62 -1.95 -14.63
N ILE A 162 -12.92 -2.24 -15.87
CA ILE A 162 -11.96 -2.63 -16.90
C ILE A 162 -11.11 -1.40 -17.19
N LEU A 163 -9.87 -1.41 -16.73
CA LEU A 163 -8.89 -0.43 -17.17
C LEU A 163 -8.64 -0.63 -18.67
N GLU A 164 -9.05 0.35 -19.46
CA GLU A 164 -8.70 0.45 -20.87
C GLU A 164 -7.17 0.56 -21.02
N THR A 165 -6.52 -0.59 -21.12
CA THR A 165 -5.15 -0.63 -21.57
C THR A 165 -5.16 -0.75 -23.10
N ASN A 166 -4.69 0.29 -23.77
CA ASN A 166 -4.50 0.34 -25.22
C ASN A 166 -3.39 -0.65 -25.70
N CYS A 167 -3.38 -1.86 -25.15
CA CYS A 167 -2.38 -2.89 -25.42
C CYS A 167 -2.81 -3.78 -26.59
N LYS A 168 -3.22 -3.22 -27.73
CA LYS A 168 -3.72 -4.00 -28.88
C LYS A 168 -2.70 -5.05 -29.39
N ASN A 169 -1.39 -4.83 -29.19
CA ASN A 169 -0.32 -5.70 -29.68
C ASN A 169 0.43 -6.46 -28.57
N ALA A 170 0.00 -6.40 -27.32
CA ALA A 170 0.67 -7.07 -26.21
C ALA A 170 0.09 -8.46 -25.96
N SER A 171 0.95 -9.44 -25.67
CA SER A 171 0.53 -10.77 -25.24
C SER A 171 -0.20 -10.71 -23.88
N SER A 172 -0.97 -11.75 -23.55
CA SER A 172 -1.67 -11.83 -22.25
C SER A 172 -0.69 -11.75 -21.08
N ALA A 173 0.48 -12.39 -21.19
CA ALA A 173 1.54 -12.31 -20.20
C ALA A 173 2.11 -10.88 -20.05
N GLN A 174 2.36 -10.18 -21.16
CA GLN A 174 2.82 -8.79 -21.11
C GLN A 174 1.79 -7.87 -20.45
N ARG A 175 0.50 -8.05 -20.72
CA ARG A 175 -0.56 -7.27 -20.05
C ARG A 175 -0.58 -7.51 -18.55
N LEU A 176 -0.43 -8.76 -18.13
CA LEU A 176 -0.35 -9.12 -16.71
C LEU A 176 0.84 -8.45 -16.02
N TYR A 177 2.04 -8.60 -16.59
CA TYR A 177 3.26 -7.99 -16.05
C TYR A 177 3.21 -6.47 -16.04
N PHE A 178 2.64 -5.86 -17.08
CA PHE A 178 2.42 -4.42 -17.14
C PHE A 178 1.47 -3.96 -16.02
N HIS A 179 0.38 -4.67 -15.82
CA HIS A 179 -0.59 -4.38 -14.76
C HIS A 179 0.06 -4.48 -13.37
N GLN A 180 0.75 -5.57 -13.07
CA GLN A 180 1.47 -5.74 -11.79
C GLN A 180 2.49 -4.63 -11.55
N ALA A 181 3.28 -4.30 -12.58
CA ALA A 181 4.28 -3.24 -12.47
C ALA A 181 3.65 -1.85 -12.27
N THR A 182 2.54 -1.55 -12.97
CA THR A 182 1.85 -0.26 -12.83
C THR A 182 1.19 -0.11 -11.48
N GLU A 183 0.63 -1.18 -10.92
CA GLU A 183 0.10 -1.19 -9.55
C GLU A 183 1.23 -0.95 -8.53
N TYR A 184 2.35 -1.65 -8.66
CA TYR A 184 3.51 -1.38 -7.81
C TYR A 184 3.94 0.10 -7.89
N LEU A 185 4.01 0.68 -9.09
CA LEU A 185 4.37 2.09 -9.26
C LEU A 185 3.35 3.04 -8.65
N LYS A 186 2.05 2.78 -8.76
CA LYS A 186 0.98 3.58 -8.13
C LYS A 186 1.09 3.64 -6.61
N HIS A 187 1.55 2.54 -5.99
CA HIS A 187 1.68 2.47 -4.53
C HIS A 187 3.04 2.93 -4.00
N ASN A 188 4.04 3.02 -4.88
CA ASN A 188 5.41 3.36 -4.48
C ASN A 188 5.96 4.63 -5.15
N PHE A 189 5.15 5.40 -5.88
CA PHE A 189 5.62 6.56 -6.65
C PHE A 189 6.28 7.65 -5.78
N SER A 190 5.85 7.79 -4.53
CA SER A 190 6.39 8.77 -3.57
C SER A 190 7.79 8.41 -3.05
N TYR A 191 8.26 7.18 -3.29
CA TYR A 191 9.58 6.70 -2.86
C TYR A 191 10.55 6.57 -4.04
N PRO A 192 11.87 6.44 -3.76
CA PRO A 192 12.85 6.08 -4.79
C PRO A 192 12.58 4.68 -5.35
N VAL A 193 12.03 4.59 -6.55
CA VAL A 193 11.76 3.31 -7.22
C VAL A 193 13.00 2.86 -7.97
N LYS A 194 13.58 1.71 -7.58
CA LYS A 194 14.64 1.02 -8.32
C LYS A 194 14.04 0.05 -9.33
N ILE A 195 14.36 0.22 -10.61
CA ILE A 195 13.79 -0.61 -11.70
C ILE A 195 14.15 -2.09 -11.53
N GLU A 196 15.29 -2.39 -10.95
CA GLU A 196 15.74 -3.75 -10.63
C GLU A 196 14.82 -4.42 -9.59
N GLN A 197 14.37 -3.67 -8.59
CA GLN A 197 13.42 -4.16 -7.57
C GLN A 197 12.05 -4.39 -8.19
N LEU A 198 11.58 -3.46 -9.03
CA LEU A 198 10.33 -3.61 -9.76
C LEU A 198 10.35 -4.84 -10.68
N ALA A 199 11.44 -5.07 -11.41
CA ALA A 199 11.58 -6.22 -12.29
C ALA A 199 11.57 -7.54 -11.51
N ARG A 200 12.26 -7.59 -10.36
CA ARG A 200 12.21 -8.74 -9.45
C ARG A 200 10.82 -8.99 -8.87
N TYR A 201 10.13 -7.92 -8.46
CA TYR A 201 8.76 -8.01 -7.94
C TYR A 201 7.80 -8.64 -8.96
N VAL A 202 7.91 -8.23 -10.24
CA VAL A 202 7.07 -8.76 -11.33
C VAL A 202 7.54 -10.15 -11.81
N GLY A 203 8.74 -10.61 -11.42
CA GLY A 203 9.30 -11.90 -11.81
C GLY A 203 9.86 -11.95 -13.23
N VAL A 204 10.32 -10.82 -13.77
CA VAL A 204 10.87 -10.72 -15.14
C VAL A 204 12.21 -10.00 -15.17
N SER A 205 12.95 -10.15 -16.28
CA SER A 205 14.18 -9.39 -16.48
C SER A 205 13.86 -7.90 -16.70
N ARG A 206 14.81 -7.03 -16.32
CA ARG A 206 14.71 -5.57 -16.55
C ARG A 206 14.46 -5.22 -18.02
N SER A 207 15.13 -5.90 -18.94
CA SER A 207 14.97 -5.69 -20.38
C SER A 207 13.59 -6.09 -20.89
N TYR A 208 13.04 -7.19 -20.37
CA TYR A 208 11.71 -7.64 -20.72
C TYR A 208 10.64 -6.67 -20.17
N LEU A 209 10.80 -6.22 -18.92
CA LEU A 209 9.90 -5.23 -18.31
C LEU A 209 9.91 -3.90 -19.09
N TYR A 210 11.07 -3.42 -19.51
CA TYR A 210 11.20 -2.24 -20.36
C TYR A 210 10.41 -2.39 -21.67
N LYS A 211 10.63 -3.52 -22.39
CA LYS A 211 9.88 -3.82 -23.63
C LYS A 211 8.37 -3.87 -23.38
N THR A 212 7.95 -4.49 -22.29
CA THR A 212 6.54 -4.56 -21.86
C THR A 212 5.93 -3.17 -21.69
N PHE A 213 6.64 -2.25 -21.01
CA PHE A 213 6.17 -0.86 -20.86
C PHE A 213 6.04 -0.12 -22.19
N ILE A 214 7.04 -0.24 -23.08
CA ILE A 214 6.97 0.37 -24.40
C ILE A 214 5.80 -0.21 -25.21
N THR A 215 5.61 -1.53 -25.20
CA THR A 215 4.52 -2.18 -25.94
C THR A 215 3.15 -1.80 -25.41
N CYS A 216 2.99 -1.74 -24.08
CA CYS A 216 1.67 -1.52 -23.45
C CYS A 216 1.30 -0.04 -23.31
N SER A 217 2.27 0.86 -23.11
CA SER A 217 1.99 2.27 -22.82
C SER A 217 2.68 3.28 -23.76
N GLY A 218 3.55 2.81 -24.64
CA GLY A 218 4.38 3.69 -25.48
C GLY A 218 5.42 4.51 -24.68
N LYS A 219 5.64 4.19 -23.41
CA LYS A 219 6.49 4.98 -22.50
C LYS A 219 7.48 4.10 -21.77
N SER A 220 8.64 4.66 -21.40
CA SER A 220 9.53 4.01 -20.46
C SER A 220 8.92 3.99 -19.04
N ILE A 221 9.42 3.08 -18.19
CA ILE A 221 9.00 2.98 -16.78
C ILE A 221 9.18 4.32 -16.04
N GLN A 222 10.30 5.01 -16.29
CA GLN A 222 10.60 6.32 -15.69
C GLN A 222 9.61 7.40 -16.15
N GLN A 223 9.28 7.43 -17.45
CA GLN A 223 8.27 8.36 -17.97
C GLN A 223 6.88 8.07 -17.41
N TYR A 224 6.55 6.79 -17.24
CA TYR A 224 5.29 6.40 -16.61
C TYR A 224 5.22 6.84 -15.15
N LEU A 225 6.29 6.56 -14.37
CA LEU A 225 6.41 6.99 -12.97
C LEU A 225 6.33 8.51 -12.84
N LEU A 226 7.01 9.26 -13.70
CA LEU A 226 6.94 10.73 -13.70
C LEU A 226 5.50 11.21 -13.91
N ARG A 227 4.75 10.61 -14.85
CA ARG A 227 3.34 10.97 -15.06
C ARG A 227 2.46 10.67 -13.84
N LEU A 228 2.69 9.57 -13.16
CA LEU A 228 1.98 9.27 -11.91
C LEU A 228 2.22 10.36 -10.86
N ARG A 229 3.48 10.71 -10.63
CA ARG A 229 3.88 11.76 -9.68
C ARG A 229 3.25 13.11 -10.01
N LEU A 230 3.28 13.50 -11.28
CA LEU A 230 2.73 14.77 -11.72
C LEU A 230 1.19 14.81 -11.63
N ARG A 231 0.51 13.67 -11.90
CA ARG A 231 -0.94 13.57 -11.76
C ARG A 231 -1.37 13.71 -10.31
N GLU A 232 -0.67 13.03 -9.40
CA GLU A 232 -0.92 13.16 -7.97
C GLU A 232 -0.68 14.59 -7.48
N ALA A 233 0.38 15.23 -7.98
CA ALA A 233 0.63 16.63 -7.68
C ALA A 233 -0.53 17.55 -8.12
N CYS A 234 -1.18 17.29 -9.26
CA CYS A 234 -2.36 18.05 -9.69
C CYS A 234 -3.52 17.90 -8.69
N SER A 235 -3.80 16.67 -8.21
CA SER A 235 -4.84 16.45 -7.18
C SER A 235 -4.53 17.20 -5.90
N LEU A 236 -3.29 17.08 -5.39
CA LEU A 236 -2.87 17.78 -4.18
C LEU A 236 -2.88 19.31 -4.33
N LEU A 237 -2.54 19.84 -5.50
CA LEU A 237 -2.60 21.27 -5.79
C LEU A 237 -4.04 21.79 -5.82
N ALA A 238 -4.99 20.97 -6.25
CA ALA A 238 -6.42 21.33 -6.36
C ALA A 238 -7.17 21.20 -5.02
N GLU A 239 -6.78 20.22 -4.21
CA GLU A 239 -7.55 19.79 -3.03
C GLU A 239 -6.96 20.29 -1.70
N THR A 240 -5.71 20.78 -1.70
CA THR A 240 -5.01 21.16 -0.47
C THR A 240 -4.30 22.51 -0.54
N GLU A 241 -4.14 23.16 0.60
CA GLU A 241 -3.34 24.39 0.77
C GLU A 241 -1.85 24.11 1.09
N ARG A 242 -1.39 22.88 0.91
CA ARG A 242 0.01 22.48 1.17
C ARG A 242 0.99 23.33 0.35
N SER A 243 2.18 23.55 0.87
CA SER A 243 3.22 24.27 0.13
C SER A 243 3.62 23.49 -1.14
N ILE A 244 4.08 24.22 -2.17
CA ILE A 244 4.58 23.60 -3.41
C ILE A 244 5.75 22.65 -3.11
N THR A 245 6.54 22.99 -2.13
CA THR A 245 7.68 22.19 -1.67
C THR A 245 7.21 20.87 -1.02
N ASP A 246 6.22 20.93 -0.14
CA ASP A 246 5.68 19.73 0.51
C ASP A 246 5.01 18.80 -0.51
N ILE A 247 4.28 19.35 -1.48
CA ILE A 247 3.69 18.57 -2.57
C ILE A 247 4.78 17.89 -3.40
N ALA A 248 5.88 18.60 -3.72
CA ALA A 248 7.00 18.00 -4.45
C ALA A 248 7.55 16.77 -3.74
N TYR A 249 7.85 16.87 -2.45
CA TYR A 249 8.36 15.74 -1.66
C TYR A 249 7.32 14.62 -1.51
N SER A 250 6.06 14.95 -1.24
CA SER A 250 4.97 13.97 -1.15
C SER A 250 4.77 13.19 -2.45
N CYS A 251 5.07 13.81 -3.60
CA CYS A 251 5.02 13.15 -4.90
C CYS A 251 6.34 12.46 -5.30
N GLY A 252 7.33 12.36 -4.39
CA GLY A 252 8.57 11.62 -4.61
C GLY A 252 9.61 12.34 -5.43
N PHE A 253 9.55 13.67 -5.53
CA PHE A 253 10.64 14.47 -6.09
C PHE A 253 11.70 14.74 -5.01
N THR A 254 12.96 14.73 -5.42
CA THR A 254 14.08 14.99 -4.52
C THR A 254 14.24 16.45 -4.15
N ASP A 255 13.72 17.37 -5.00
CA ASP A 255 13.78 18.79 -4.81
C ASP A 255 12.64 19.51 -5.53
N SER A 256 12.22 20.65 -4.99
CA SER A 256 11.14 21.48 -5.53
C SER A 256 11.48 22.12 -6.90
N PRO A 257 12.71 22.56 -7.19
CA PRO A 257 13.06 23.06 -8.52
C PRO A 257 12.92 22.00 -9.63
N SER A 258 13.33 20.76 -9.36
CA SER A 258 13.14 19.65 -10.32
C SER A 258 11.67 19.40 -10.57
N PHE A 259 10.86 19.36 -9.52
CA PHE A 259 9.40 19.24 -9.64
C PHE A 259 8.81 20.36 -10.51
N CYS A 260 9.10 21.61 -10.21
CA CYS A 260 8.55 22.76 -10.96
C CYS A 260 8.91 22.72 -12.44
N ARG A 261 10.15 22.35 -12.77
CA ARG A 261 10.58 22.16 -14.18
C ARG A 261 9.81 21.07 -14.89
N GLN A 262 9.67 19.89 -14.25
CA GLN A 262 8.96 18.76 -14.84
C GLN A 262 7.47 19.04 -14.97
N PHE A 263 6.86 19.70 -13.99
CA PHE A 263 5.45 20.09 -14.00
C PHE A 263 5.19 21.09 -15.13
N ARG A 264 6.00 22.15 -15.26
CA ARG A 264 5.89 23.11 -16.34
C ARG A 264 6.07 22.48 -17.73
N LYS A 265 7.00 21.54 -17.84
CA LYS A 265 7.21 20.78 -19.08
C LYS A 265 5.99 19.95 -19.46
N ALA A 266 5.29 19.37 -18.49
CA ALA A 266 4.14 18.50 -18.72
C ALA A 266 2.84 19.25 -18.96
N TYR A 267 2.62 20.39 -18.25
CA TYR A 267 1.34 21.11 -18.24
C TYR A 267 1.43 22.54 -18.80
N GLY A 268 2.59 23.00 -19.25
CA GLY A 268 2.78 24.34 -19.82
C GLY A 268 2.81 25.49 -18.82
N GLN A 269 2.50 25.25 -17.56
CA GLN A 269 2.40 26.24 -16.48
C GLN A 269 3.07 25.75 -15.20
N THR A 270 3.42 26.68 -14.32
CA THR A 270 4.02 26.32 -13.03
C THR A 270 2.97 25.74 -12.07
N PRO A 271 3.38 24.95 -11.04
CA PRO A 271 2.46 24.44 -10.02
C PRO A 271 1.65 25.55 -9.32
N LEU A 272 2.27 26.71 -9.07
CA LEU A 272 1.60 27.86 -8.47
C LEU A 272 0.53 28.46 -9.40
N GLN A 273 0.85 28.64 -10.68
CA GLN A 273 -0.12 29.09 -11.68
C GLN A 273 -1.27 28.11 -11.84
N PHE A 274 -1.01 26.82 -11.80
CA PHE A 274 -2.03 25.77 -11.87
C PHE A 274 -3.01 25.89 -10.68
N ARG A 275 -2.50 26.04 -9.45
CA ARG A 275 -3.33 26.25 -8.25
C ARG A 275 -4.18 27.51 -8.34
N THR A 276 -3.60 28.66 -8.68
CA THR A 276 -4.33 29.92 -8.77
C THR A 276 -5.38 29.93 -9.88
N GLY A 277 -5.12 29.28 -11.01
CA GLY A 277 -6.08 29.12 -12.09
C GLY A 277 -7.30 28.27 -11.72
N MET A 278 -7.16 27.31 -10.82
CA MET A 278 -8.29 26.53 -10.28
C MET A 278 -9.13 27.32 -9.25
N CYS A 279 -8.50 28.19 -8.46
CA CYS A 279 -9.21 29.05 -7.50
C CYS A 279 -10.04 30.14 -8.19
N ALA A 280 -9.68 30.56 -9.40
CA ALA A 280 -10.42 31.58 -10.17
C ALA A 280 -11.69 31.03 -10.86
N ASN A 281 -11.88 29.72 -10.92
CA ASN A 281 -13.01 29.04 -11.54
C ASN A 281 -13.99 28.39 -10.52
N LYS A 282 -13.84 28.66 -9.24
CA LYS A 282 -14.78 28.35 -8.16
C LYS A 282 -15.51 29.62 -7.72
#